data_f0710017ce4fe651f4b730ac1e76ef52
#
_entry.id   f0710017ce4fe651f4b730ac1e76ef52
#
_cell.length_a   1.000
_cell.length_b   1.000
_cell.length_c   1.000
_cell.angle_alpha   90.00
_cell.angle_beta   90.00
_cell.angle_gamma   90.00
#
_symmetry.space_group_name_H-M   'P 1'
#
loop_
_entity.id
_entity.type
_entity.pdbx_description
1 polymer ?
#
loop_
_entity_poly.entity_id
_entity_poly.type
_entity_poly.pdbx_seq_one_letter_code
_entity_poly.pdbx_strand_id
1 'polypeptide(L)'
;MTLEQMYAAIGGDYKGVMERLPSADFVRRFALKFLQDDSFPNLKKALEAQDAPTAFRAAHTLKGVCQNLGFDALYVPASALTEALRGGTLDGADTLFPPVEQEYQRVVAALKELE
;
A
#
# COMPACT_ATOMS: atom_id res chain seq x y z
N MET A 1 19.28 2.37 -6.55
CA MET A 1 19.18 1.12 -5.76
C MET A 1 18.64 -0.01 -6.62
N THR A 2 18.96 -1.25 -6.28
CA THR A 2 18.41 -2.41 -6.96
C THR A 2 16.99 -2.69 -6.49
N LEU A 3 16.28 -3.52 -7.26
CA LEU A 3 14.93 -3.95 -6.87
C LEU A 3 14.94 -4.64 -5.50
N GLU A 4 15.90 -5.54 -5.28
CA GLU A 4 16.02 -6.23 -4.00
C GLU A 4 16.30 -5.27 -2.84
N GLN A 5 17.16 -4.28 -3.06
CA GLN A 5 17.44 -3.25 -2.05
C GLN A 5 16.19 -2.41 -1.75
N MET A 6 15.40 -2.11 -2.77
CA MET A 6 14.15 -1.37 -2.59
C MET A 6 13.19 -2.16 -1.69
N TYR A 7 13.01 -3.45 -1.97
CA TYR A 7 12.14 -4.29 -1.14
C TYR A 7 12.65 -4.39 0.31
N ALA A 8 13.97 -4.49 0.50
CA ALA A 8 14.53 -4.49 1.85
C ALA A 8 14.25 -3.18 2.58
N ALA A 9 14.37 -2.06 1.86
CA ALA A 9 14.16 -0.73 2.44
C ALA A 9 12.72 -0.50 2.91
N ILE A 10 11.74 -1.11 2.23
CA ILE A 10 10.32 -0.91 2.56
C ILE A 10 9.72 -2.05 3.41
N GLY A 11 10.55 -3.00 3.86
CA GLY A 11 10.03 -4.14 4.60
C GLY A 11 9.13 -5.04 3.77
N GLY A 12 9.46 -5.21 2.49
CA GLY A 12 8.68 -6.03 1.57
C GLY A 12 9.19 -7.45 1.47
N ASP A 13 8.40 -8.30 0.79
CA ASP A 13 8.69 -9.71 0.57
C ASP A 13 9.20 -9.94 -0.85
N TYR A 14 10.47 -9.66 -1.08
CA TYR A 14 11.09 -9.80 -2.39
C TYR A 14 11.01 -11.24 -2.90
N LYS A 15 11.33 -12.19 -2.03
CA LYS A 15 11.33 -13.60 -2.41
C LYS A 15 9.94 -14.05 -2.84
N GLY A 16 8.91 -13.68 -2.07
CA GLY A 16 7.54 -14.07 -2.38
C GLY A 16 7.04 -13.47 -3.67
N VAL A 17 7.34 -12.18 -3.94
CA VAL A 17 6.89 -11.55 -5.18
C VAL A 17 7.61 -12.14 -6.39
N MET A 18 8.89 -12.49 -6.26
CA MET A 18 9.64 -13.11 -7.34
C MET A 18 9.14 -14.52 -7.66
N GLU A 19 8.57 -15.21 -6.68
CA GLU A 19 7.98 -16.54 -6.92
C GLU A 19 6.64 -16.45 -7.64
N ARG A 20 5.88 -15.35 -7.42
CA ARG A 20 4.54 -15.18 -7.98
C ARG A 20 4.52 -14.55 -9.36
N LEU A 21 5.49 -13.69 -9.67
CA LEU A 21 5.48 -12.91 -10.90
C LEU A 21 6.54 -13.43 -11.87
N PRO A 22 6.36 -13.22 -13.20
CA PRO A 22 7.17 -13.91 -14.21
C PRO A 22 8.66 -13.58 -14.21
N SER A 23 9.04 -12.33 -13.86
CA SER A 23 10.44 -11.91 -13.95
C SER A 23 10.70 -10.69 -13.10
N ALA A 24 11.99 -10.41 -12.84
CA ALA A 24 12.40 -9.21 -12.12
C ALA A 24 11.99 -7.94 -12.86
N ASP A 25 12.08 -7.92 -14.19
CA ASP A 25 11.64 -6.78 -14.99
C ASP A 25 10.15 -6.52 -14.85
N PHE A 26 9.36 -7.60 -14.81
CA PHE A 26 7.92 -7.52 -14.60
C PHE A 26 7.63 -6.92 -13.21
N VAL A 27 8.28 -7.45 -12.17
CA VAL A 27 8.11 -6.95 -10.80
C VAL A 27 8.47 -5.47 -10.73
N ARG A 28 9.62 -5.07 -11.34
CA ARG A 28 10.07 -3.68 -11.35
C ARG A 28 9.02 -2.76 -11.97
N ARG A 29 8.49 -3.14 -13.13
CA ARG A 29 7.47 -2.32 -13.82
C ARG A 29 6.20 -2.17 -12.99
N PHE A 30 5.73 -3.26 -12.40
CA PHE A 30 4.52 -3.21 -11.56
C PHE A 30 4.75 -2.45 -10.28
N ALA A 31 5.92 -2.60 -9.66
CA ALA A 31 6.25 -1.81 -8.48
C ALA A 31 6.27 -0.30 -8.79
N LEU A 32 6.89 0.08 -9.91
CA LEU A 32 6.96 1.49 -10.31
C LEU A 32 5.59 2.05 -10.65
N LYS A 33 4.67 1.24 -11.17
CA LYS A 33 3.29 1.67 -11.42
C LYS A 33 2.56 2.09 -10.15
N PHE A 34 3.01 1.64 -8.99
CA PHE A 34 2.42 2.05 -7.73
C PHE A 34 2.50 3.56 -7.53
N LEU A 35 3.49 4.22 -8.15
CA LEU A 35 3.59 5.69 -8.10
C LEU A 35 2.39 6.40 -8.74
N GLN A 36 1.69 5.73 -9.66
CA GLN A 36 0.47 6.26 -10.28
C GLN A 36 -0.82 5.66 -9.71
N ASP A 37 -0.70 4.74 -8.76
CA ASP A 37 -1.87 4.15 -8.12
C ASP A 37 -2.56 5.19 -7.26
N ASP A 38 -3.87 5.34 -7.41
CA ASP A 38 -4.63 6.39 -6.74
C ASP A 38 -5.37 5.90 -5.48
N SER A 39 -5.20 4.65 -5.08
CA SER A 39 -5.94 4.12 -3.93
C SER A 39 -5.61 4.84 -2.63
N PHE A 40 -4.34 5.18 -2.37
CA PHE A 40 -4.01 5.93 -1.17
C PHE A 40 -4.53 7.37 -1.22
N PRO A 41 -4.32 8.16 -2.29
CA PRO A 41 -4.93 9.49 -2.38
C PRO A 41 -6.44 9.46 -2.20
N ASN A 42 -7.12 8.48 -2.79
CA ASN A 42 -8.56 8.33 -2.66
C ASN A 42 -8.97 8.00 -1.22
N LEU A 43 -8.20 7.14 -0.55
CA LEU A 43 -8.42 6.81 0.86
C LEU A 43 -8.32 8.07 1.73
N LYS A 44 -7.27 8.84 1.56
CA LYS A 44 -7.04 10.05 2.34
C LYS A 44 -8.17 11.05 2.15
N LYS A 45 -8.59 11.27 0.90
CA LYS A 45 -9.71 12.16 0.57
C LYS A 45 -11.02 11.70 1.21
N ALA A 46 -11.29 10.39 1.14
CA ALA A 46 -12.52 9.84 1.69
C ALA A 46 -12.56 9.99 3.21
N LEU A 47 -11.44 9.79 3.89
CA LEU A 47 -11.37 9.98 5.33
C LEU A 47 -11.56 11.46 5.71
N GLU A 48 -10.97 12.39 4.95
CA GLU A 48 -11.17 13.82 5.15
C GLU A 48 -12.63 14.23 4.94
N ALA A 49 -13.30 13.61 3.97
CA ALA A 49 -14.71 13.85 3.68
C ALA A 49 -15.65 13.08 4.62
N GLN A 50 -15.11 12.29 5.53
CA GLN A 50 -15.88 11.43 6.45
C GLN A 50 -16.81 10.48 5.69
N ASP A 51 -16.35 9.98 4.54
CA ASP A 51 -17.08 9.06 3.68
C ASP A 51 -16.58 7.64 3.93
N ALA A 52 -17.18 6.96 4.92
CA ALA A 52 -16.72 5.64 5.34
C ALA A 52 -16.83 4.58 4.23
N PRO A 53 -17.92 4.49 3.46
CA PRO A 53 -17.98 3.50 2.38
C PRO A 53 -16.90 3.68 1.31
N THR A 54 -16.62 4.91 0.90
CA THR A 54 -15.57 5.19 -0.08
C THR A 54 -14.19 4.91 0.51
N ALA A 55 -13.97 5.29 1.77
CA ALA A 55 -12.72 5.00 2.48
C ALA A 55 -12.47 3.50 2.56
N PHE A 56 -13.51 2.72 2.87
CA PHE A 56 -13.40 1.27 2.93
C PHE A 56 -12.94 0.70 1.58
N ARG A 57 -13.58 1.11 0.48
CA ARG A 57 -13.23 0.61 -0.85
C ARG A 57 -11.80 0.95 -1.23
N ALA A 58 -11.37 2.18 -0.93
CA ALA A 58 -10.00 2.61 -1.21
C ALA A 58 -8.98 1.85 -0.38
N ALA A 59 -9.23 1.65 0.91
CA ALA A 59 -8.35 0.87 1.79
C ALA A 59 -8.27 -0.58 1.34
N HIS A 60 -9.38 -1.17 0.94
CA HIS A 60 -9.44 -2.55 0.44
C HIS A 60 -8.61 -2.70 -0.83
N THR A 61 -8.74 -1.73 -1.75
CA THR A 61 -7.95 -1.72 -2.99
C THR A 61 -6.46 -1.59 -2.69
N LEU A 62 -6.09 -0.68 -1.80
CA LEU A 62 -4.69 -0.50 -1.40
C LEU A 62 -4.12 -1.78 -0.80
N LYS A 63 -4.87 -2.41 0.09
CA LYS A 63 -4.50 -3.69 0.70
C LYS A 63 -4.21 -4.74 -0.37
N GLY A 64 -5.11 -4.87 -1.36
CA GLY A 64 -4.95 -5.85 -2.44
C GLY A 64 -3.73 -5.58 -3.30
N VAL A 65 -3.46 -4.33 -3.63
CA VAL A 65 -2.26 -3.95 -4.39
C VAL A 65 -1.00 -4.29 -3.62
N CYS A 66 -0.96 -3.96 -2.32
CA CYS A 66 0.20 -4.27 -1.48
C CYS A 66 0.44 -5.79 -1.37
N GLN A 67 -0.63 -6.56 -1.27
CA GLN A 67 -0.53 -8.03 -1.22
C GLN A 67 0.09 -8.57 -2.50
N ASN A 68 -0.37 -8.11 -3.64
CA ASN A 68 0.14 -8.57 -4.93
C ASN A 68 1.60 -8.20 -5.16
N LEU A 69 2.00 -7.02 -4.70
CA LEU A 69 3.36 -6.51 -4.90
C LEU A 69 4.33 -6.92 -3.79
N GLY A 70 3.85 -7.58 -2.73
CA GLY A 70 4.71 -7.95 -1.62
C GLY A 70 5.15 -6.77 -0.76
N PHE A 71 4.36 -5.71 -0.70
CA PHE A 71 4.63 -4.54 0.14
C PHE A 71 4.10 -4.79 1.55
N ASP A 72 4.71 -5.73 2.25
CA ASP A 72 4.17 -6.29 3.50
C ASP A 72 4.04 -5.26 4.62
N ALA A 73 5.03 -4.38 4.79
CA ALA A 73 4.98 -3.39 5.86
C ALA A 73 3.86 -2.37 5.67
N LEU A 74 3.46 -2.10 4.42
CA LEU A 74 2.29 -1.28 4.12
C LEU A 74 1.01 -2.10 4.19
N TYR A 75 1.07 -3.37 3.77
CA TYR A 75 -0.08 -4.27 3.80
C TYR A 75 -0.68 -4.40 5.19
N VAL A 76 0.15 -4.59 6.21
CA VAL A 76 -0.34 -4.83 7.57
C VAL A 76 -1.21 -3.68 8.09
N PRO A 77 -0.75 -2.41 8.08
CA PRO A 77 -1.60 -1.32 8.53
C PRO A 77 -2.78 -1.05 7.59
N ALA A 78 -2.61 -1.25 6.27
CA ALA A 78 -3.72 -1.09 5.32
C ALA A 78 -4.82 -2.12 5.59
N SER A 79 -4.44 -3.35 5.93
CA SER A 79 -5.39 -4.41 6.29
C SER A 79 -6.14 -4.06 7.57
N ALA A 80 -5.43 -3.58 8.60
CA ALA A 80 -6.06 -3.19 9.87
C ALA A 80 -7.08 -2.07 9.66
N LEU A 81 -6.72 -1.06 8.87
CA LEU A 81 -7.64 0.04 8.57
C LEU A 81 -8.83 -0.44 7.75
N THR A 82 -8.62 -1.32 6.78
CA THR A 82 -9.70 -1.90 5.98
C THR A 82 -10.71 -2.59 6.88
N GLU A 83 -10.24 -3.41 7.82
CA GLU A 83 -11.14 -4.13 8.72
C GLU A 83 -11.92 -3.17 9.64
N ALA A 84 -11.28 -2.11 10.12
CA ALA A 84 -11.97 -1.10 10.95
C ALA A 84 -13.06 -0.38 10.16
N LEU A 85 -12.88 -0.18 8.87
CA LEU A 85 -13.85 0.52 8.01
C LEU A 85 -14.95 -0.40 7.48
N ARG A 86 -14.80 -1.71 7.62
CA ARG A 86 -15.73 -2.70 7.04
C ARG A 86 -17.15 -2.53 7.55
N GLY A 87 -17.32 -2.11 8.79
CA GLY A 87 -18.63 -1.93 9.40
C GLY A 87 -19.37 -0.66 8.96
N GLY A 88 -18.78 0.15 8.10
CA GLY A 88 -19.42 1.38 7.61
C GLY A 88 -19.26 2.58 8.52
N THR A 89 -18.41 2.50 9.53
CA THR A 89 -18.13 3.62 10.45
C THR A 89 -16.67 4.03 10.34
N LEU A 90 -16.35 5.22 10.87
CA LEU A 90 -14.97 5.73 10.92
C LEU A 90 -14.30 5.46 12.27
N ASP A 91 -14.91 4.62 13.10
CA ASP A 91 -14.39 4.32 14.45
C ASP A 91 -12.97 3.73 14.34
N GLY A 92 -12.01 4.36 15.00
CA GLY A 92 -10.62 3.91 15.01
C GLY A 92 -9.80 4.34 13.81
N ALA A 93 -10.41 4.96 12.80
CA ALA A 93 -9.68 5.35 11.58
C ALA A 93 -8.60 6.40 11.86
N ASP A 94 -8.85 7.31 12.77
CA ASP A 94 -7.90 8.37 13.13
C ASP A 94 -6.61 7.81 13.78
N THR A 95 -6.72 6.65 14.43
CA THR A 95 -5.57 5.96 15.02
C THR A 95 -4.88 5.05 14.00
N LEU A 96 -5.66 4.43 13.10
CA LEU A 96 -5.15 3.42 12.17
C LEU A 96 -4.61 4.01 10.85
N PHE A 97 -5.03 5.22 10.48
CA PHE A 97 -4.56 5.84 9.25
C PHE A 97 -3.09 6.28 9.29
N PRO A 98 -2.58 6.93 10.37
CA PRO A 98 -1.19 7.39 10.37
C PRO A 98 -0.15 6.32 10.05
N PRO A 99 -0.25 5.07 10.56
CA PRO A 99 0.70 4.03 10.15
C PRO A 99 0.63 3.72 8.65
N VAL A 100 -0.55 3.76 8.04
CA VAL A 100 -0.71 3.57 6.60
C VAL A 100 0.02 4.67 5.84
N GLU A 101 -0.18 5.92 6.24
CA GLU A 101 0.45 7.06 5.58
C GLU A 101 1.97 7.00 5.72
N GLN A 102 2.47 6.65 6.88
CA GLN A 102 3.91 6.55 7.14
C GLN A 102 4.55 5.50 6.22
N GLU A 103 3.96 4.31 6.13
CA GLU A 103 4.49 3.25 5.30
C GLU A 103 4.32 3.56 3.81
N TYR A 104 3.22 4.22 3.44
CA TYR A 104 3.01 4.65 2.07
C TYR A 104 4.09 5.62 1.61
N GLN A 105 4.41 6.63 2.44
CA GLN A 105 5.45 7.59 2.12
C GLN A 105 6.82 6.91 1.98
N ARG A 106 7.09 5.92 2.82
CA ARG A 106 8.33 5.14 2.75
C ARG A 106 8.44 4.38 1.43
N VAL A 107 7.35 3.76 1.00
CA VAL A 107 7.30 3.04 -0.29
C VAL A 107 7.51 4.00 -1.45
N VAL A 108 6.81 5.13 -1.46
CA VAL A 108 6.93 6.12 -2.54
C VAL A 108 8.36 6.64 -2.64
N ALA A 109 8.99 6.95 -1.51
CA ALA A 109 10.37 7.45 -1.49
C ALA A 109 11.34 6.40 -2.08
N ALA A 110 11.18 5.14 -1.68
CA ALA A 110 12.03 4.06 -2.18
C ALA A 110 11.82 3.80 -3.68
N LEU A 111 10.57 3.86 -4.15
CA LEU A 111 10.28 3.68 -5.57
C LEU A 111 10.88 4.80 -6.42
N LYS A 112 10.90 6.03 -5.91
CA LYS A 112 11.52 7.14 -6.62
C LYS A 112 13.03 6.97 -6.76
N GLU A 113 13.67 6.33 -5.78
CA GLU A 113 15.09 5.99 -5.88
C GLU A 113 15.34 4.84 -6.86
N LEU A 114 14.33 4.00 -7.08
CA LEU A 114 14.44 2.90 -8.02
C LEU A 114 14.38 3.39 -9.47
N GLU A 115 13.66 4.47 -9.72
CA GLU A 115 13.62 5.08 -11.04
C GLU A 115 15.02 5.51 -11.46
#